data_210ae3d0f3f5679ae564928cbd644105
#
_entry.id   210ae3d0f3f5679ae564928cbd644105
#
_cell.length_a   1.000
_cell.length_b   1.000
_cell.length_c   1.000
_cell.angle_alpha   90.00
_cell.angle_beta   90.00
_cell.angle_gamma   90.00
#
_symmetry.space_group_name_H-M   'P 1'
#
loop_
_entity.id
_entity.type
_entity.pdbx_description
1 polymer ?
#
loop_
_entity_poly.entity_id
_entity_poly.type
_entity_poly.pdbx_seq_one_letter_code
_entity_poly.pdbx_strand_id
1 'polypeptide(L)'
;MRLVLDTNVFVSAILSKQGTSRAVLRRCLQETDEPLMGQALFVEYESLLERTVVWSRSLITKEERETLWQAYLSVCRWVRVYYLWRPNLPDESDNHLIELALAGGAEYLLTYNVRDFANPELRFPHLKIRTPPQFLREVRDKCRP
;
A
#
# COMPACT_ATOMS: atom_id res chain seq x y z
N MET A 1 -0.04 -1.65 -13.18
CA MET A 1 1.27 -1.59 -12.50
C MET A 1 1.22 -2.40 -11.21
N ARG A 2 2.32 -3.02 -10.84
CA ARG A 2 2.43 -3.68 -9.55
C ARG A 2 2.85 -2.67 -8.49
N LEU A 3 2.15 -2.68 -7.36
CA LEU A 3 2.43 -1.74 -6.31
C LEU A 3 2.22 -2.37 -4.92
N VAL A 4 2.83 -1.77 -3.92
CA VAL A 4 2.60 -2.11 -2.52
C VAL A 4 1.93 -0.93 -1.86
N LEU A 5 0.83 -1.16 -1.15
CA LEU A 5 0.15 -0.13 -0.37
C LEU A 5 0.47 -0.30 1.11
N ASP A 6 1.09 0.71 1.70
CA ASP A 6 1.24 0.78 3.14
C ASP A 6 -0.15 0.89 3.78
N THR A 7 -0.29 0.40 5.00
CA THR A 7 -1.57 0.40 5.72
C THR A 7 -2.17 1.79 5.87
N ASN A 8 -1.35 2.83 6.02
CA ASN A 8 -1.85 4.20 6.15
C ASN A 8 -2.62 4.68 4.92
N VAL A 9 -2.28 4.18 3.74
CA VAL A 9 -3.00 4.52 2.50
C VAL A 9 -4.39 3.89 2.52
N PHE A 10 -4.50 2.63 2.95
CA PHE A 10 -5.78 1.94 3.05
C PHE A 10 -6.71 2.61 4.07
N VAL A 11 -6.17 2.94 5.24
CA VAL A 11 -6.91 3.65 6.28
C VAL A 11 -7.44 4.97 5.74
N SER A 12 -6.58 5.74 5.11
CA SER A 12 -6.97 7.03 4.53
C SER A 12 -8.06 6.89 3.49
N ALA A 13 -8.01 5.82 2.67
CA ALA A 13 -9.01 5.56 1.66
C ALA A 13 -10.40 5.31 2.27
N ILE A 14 -10.45 4.67 3.44
CA ILE A 14 -11.70 4.40 4.13
C ILE A 14 -12.22 5.63 4.86
N LEU A 15 -11.34 6.36 5.55
CA LEU A 15 -11.73 7.50 6.39
C LEU A 15 -12.08 8.74 5.58
N SER A 16 -11.61 8.86 4.36
CA SER A 16 -11.86 10.02 3.50
C SER A 16 -12.85 9.68 2.40
N LYS A 17 -13.96 10.42 2.32
CA LYS A 17 -14.96 10.21 1.27
C LYS A 17 -14.43 10.57 -0.12
N GLN A 18 -13.59 11.57 -0.18
CA GLN A 18 -12.98 12.05 -1.41
C GLN A 18 -11.51 12.22 -1.17
N GLY A 19 -10.70 11.58 -1.96
CA GLY A 19 -9.28 11.72 -1.79
C GLY A 19 -8.51 10.83 -2.72
N THR A 20 -7.23 11.13 -2.77
CA THR A 20 -6.30 10.41 -3.63
C THR A 20 -6.12 8.96 -3.21
N SER A 21 -6.15 8.68 -1.89
CA SER A 21 -6.04 7.30 -1.39
C SER A 21 -7.22 6.45 -1.87
N ARG A 22 -8.42 7.00 -1.84
CA ARG A 22 -9.61 6.30 -2.34
C ARG A 22 -9.51 6.06 -3.84
N ALA A 23 -8.99 7.01 -4.59
CA ALA A 23 -8.76 6.84 -6.02
C ALA A 23 -7.77 5.73 -6.31
N VAL A 24 -6.69 5.65 -5.52
CA VAL A 24 -5.71 4.56 -5.63
C VAL A 24 -6.35 3.21 -5.32
N LEU A 25 -7.11 3.11 -4.23
CA LEU A 25 -7.80 1.88 -3.86
C LEU A 25 -8.78 1.45 -4.96
N ARG A 26 -9.51 2.39 -5.54
CA ARG A 26 -10.44 2.11 -6.64
C ARG A 26 -9.72 1.52 -7.85
N ARG A 27 -8.55 2.05 -8.20
CA ARG A 27 -7.75 1.52 -9.31
C ARG A 27 -7.36 0.06 -9.05
N CYS A 28 -7.03 -0.27 -7.81
CA CYS A 28 -6.71 -1.65 -7.42
C CYS A 28 -7.95 -2.55 -7.52
N LEU A 29 -9.08 -2.11 -7.00
CA LEU A 29 -10.32 -2.88 -7.03
C LEU A 29 -10.83 -3.10 -8.46
N GLN A 30 -10.55 -2.17 -9.37
CA GLN A 30 -10.89 -2.29 -10.79
C GLN A 30 -9.84 -3.07 -11.58
N GLU A 31 -8.81 -3.58 -10.90
CA GLU A 31 -7.72 -4.34 -11.50
C GLU A 31 -6.90 -3.54 -12.53
N THR A 32 -6.97 -2.21 -12.46
CA THR A 32 -6.09 -1.34 -13.26
C THR A 32 -4.65 -1.47 -12.76
N ASP A 33 -4.48 -1.53 -11.44
CA ASP A 33 -3.20 -1.78 -10.79
C ASP A 33 -3.29 -3.08 -10.00
N GLU A 34 -2.16 -3.78 -9.86
CA GLU A 34 -2.07 -5.04 -9.13
C GLU A 34 -1.36 -4.79 -7.79
N PRO A 35 -2.11 -4.80 -6.68
CA PRO A 35 -1.48 -4.66 -5.36
C PRO A 35 -0.85 -5.97 -4.92
N LEU A 36 0.29 -5.89 -4.26
CA LEU A 36 0.98 -7.04 -3.72
C LEU A 36 0.62 -7.23 -2.25
N MET A 37 0.59 -8.47 -1.81
CA MET A 37 0.36 -8.83 -0.41
C MET A 37 1.35 -9.90 -0.01
N GLY A 38 1.88 -9.77 1.21
CA GLY A 38 2.74 -10.76 1.83
C GLY A 38 2.30 -10.99 3.26
N GLN A 39 2.84 -12.03 3.90
CA GLN A 39 2.40 -12.42 5.23
C GLN A 39 2.58 -11.31 6.27
N ALA A 40 3.73 -10.65 6.30
CA ALA A 40 3.99 -9.58 7.28
C ALA A 40 3.02 -8.41 7.10
N LEU A 41 2.78 -7.99 5.87
CA LEU A 41 1.85 -6.91 5.58
C LEU A 41 0.41 -7.32 5.90
N PHE A 42 0.04 -8.55 5.60
CA PHE A 42 -1.30 -9.07 5.91
C PHE A 42 -1.60 -9.02 7.41
N VAL A 43 -0.64 -9.45 8.24
CA VAL A 43 -0.78 -9.41 9.69
C VAL A 43 -0.95 -7.97 10.18
N GLU A 44 -0.20 -7.04 9.61
CA GLU A 44 -0.30 -5.62 9.96
C GLU A 44 -1.67 -5.05 9.59
N TYR A 45 -2.20 -5.38 8.41
CA TYR A 45 -3.56 -4.97 8.01
C TYR A 45 -4.61 -5.54 8.96
N GLU A 46 -4.53 -6.83 9.29
CA GLU A 46 -5.50 -7.46 10.19
C GLU A 46 -5.49 -6.82 11.57
N SER A 47 -4.30 -6.58 12.12
CA SER A 47 -4.14 -5.91 13.40
C SER A 47 -4.78 -4.52 13.39
N LEU A 48 -4.56 -3.78 12.30
CA LEU A 48 -5.10 -2.43 12.15
C LEU A 48 -6.63 -2.43 12.05
N LEU A 49 -7.20 -3.38 11.31
CA LEU A 49 -8.65 -3.46 11.12
C LEU A 49 -9.40 -3.77 12.41
N GLU A 50 -8.73 -4.38 13.38
CA GLU A 50 -9.32 -4.69 14.70
C GLU A 50 -9.21 -3.53 15.68
N ARG A 51 -8.43 -2.50 15.39
CA ARG A 51 -8.25 -1.36 16.31
C ARG A 51 -9.46 -0.42 16.24
N THR A 52 -10.34 -0.53 17.23
CA THR A 52 -11.57 0.27 17.27
C THR A 52 -11.32 1.78 17.30
N VAL A 53 -10.22 2.21 17.93
CA VAL A 53 -9.87 3.63 18.03
C VAL A 53 -9.65 4.26 16.66
N VAL A 54 -9.00 3.52 15.74
CA VAL A 54 -8.74 3.99 14.38
C VAL A 54 -10.05 4.25 13.63
N TRP A 55 -11.06 3.43 13.88
CA TRP A 55 -12.32 3.47 13.13
C TRP A 55 -13.44 4.23 13.81
N SER A 56 -13.18 4.85 14.96
CA SER A 56 -14.20 5.55 15.74
C SER A 56 -14.91 6.66 14.97
N ARG A 57 -14.21 7.28 14.00
CA ARG A 57 -14.78 8.35 13.16
C ARG A 57 -15.14 7.86 11.75
N SER A 58 -15.10 6.57 11.52
CA SER A 58 -15.42 6.01 10.22
C SER A 58 -16.92 6.11 9.95
N LEU A 59 -17.27 6.49 8.72
CA LEU A 59 -18.66 6.56 8.27
C LEU A 59 -19.19 5.21 7.80
N ILE A 60 -18.31 4.24 7.62
CA ILE A 60 -18.73 2.89 7.21
C ILE A 60 -18.77 1.97 8.42
N THR A 61 -19.63 0.98 8.35
CA THR A 61 -19.79 -0.01 9.42
C THR A 61 -18.64 -1.00 9.43
N LYS A 62 -18.52 -1.78 10.50
CA LYS A 62 -17.54 -2.87 10.59
C LYS A 62 -17.74 -3.86 9.45
N GLU A 63 -18.98 -4.20 9.16
CA GLU A 63 -19.33 -5.15 8.09
C GLU A 63 -18.93 -4.62 6.72
N GLU A 64 -19.17 -3.35 6.47
CA GLU A 64 -18.74 -2.70 5.22
C GLU A 64 -17.23 -2.70 5.09
N ARG A 65 -16.53 -2.45 6.20
CA ARG A 65 -15.07 -2.46 6.25
C ARG A 65 -14.51 -3.85 5.95
N GLU A 66 -15.12 -4.88 6.52
CA GLU A 66 -14.73 -6.26 6.25
C GLU A 66 -14.98 -6.65 4.79
N THR A 67 -16.11 -6.22 4.24
CA THR A 67 -16.43 -6.46 2.83
C THR A 67 -15.39 -5.81 1.91
N LEU A 68 -15.01 -4.59 2.21
CA LEU A 68 -13.98 -3.88 1.45
C LEU A 68 -12.62 -4.57 1.56
N TRP A 69 -12.28 -5.04 2.77
CA TRP A 69 -11.03 -5.77 3.00
C TRP A 69 -10.99 -7.07 2.19
N GLN A 70 -12.09 -7.83 2.18
CA GLN A 70 -12.18 -9.05 1.40
C GLN A 70 -12.06 -8.76 -0.10
N ALA A 71 -12.70 -7.70 -0.57
CA ALA A 71 -12.61 -7.29 -1.97
C ALA A 71 -11.17 -6.93 -2.34
N TYR A 72 -10.49 -6.20 -1.48
CA TYR A 72 -9.09 -5.83 -1.70
C TYR A 72 -8.19 -7.06 -1.74
N LEU A 73 -8.36 -7.98 -0.78
CA LEU A 73 -7.57 -9.22 -0.75
C LEU A 73 -7.77 -10.05 -2.03
N SER A 74 -8.98 -10.04 -2.58
CA SER A 74 -9.28 -10.83 -3.77
C SER A 74 -8.53 -10.35 -5.01
N VAL A 75 -8.14 -9.08 -5.05
CA VAL A 75 -7.38 -8.51 -6.17
C VAL A 75 -5.88 -8.44 -5.90
N CYS A 76 -5.45 -8.76 -4.67
CA CYS A 76 -4.04 -8.77 -4.32
C CYS A 76 -3.33 -9.98 -4.91
N ARG A 77 -2.10 -9.77 -5.34
CA ARG A 77 -1.21 -10.87 -5.71
C ARG A 77 -0.36 -11.23 -4.49
N TRP A 78 -0.45 -12.48 -4.06
CA TRP A 78 0.32 -12.97 -2.92
C TRP A 78 1.75 -13.29 -3.36
N VAL A 79 2.70 -12.81 -2.56
CA VAL A 79 4.13 -12.98 -2.81
C VAL A 79 4.75 -13.61 -1.58
N ARG A 80 5.53 -14.67 -1.79
CA ARG A 80 6.34 -15.27 -0.73
C ARG A 80 7.69 -14.58 -0.67
N VAL A 81 8.09 -14.19 0.53
CA VAL A 81 9.42 -13.63 0.78
C VAL A 81 10.22 -14.71 1.49
N TYR A 82 11.17 -15.30 0.78
CA TYR A 82 11.90 -16.48 1.26
C TYR A 82 13.11 -16.17 2.14
N TYR A 83 13.62 -14.95 2.06
CA TYR A 83 14.76 -14.56 2.88
C TYR A 83 14.58 -13.15 3.39
N LEU A 84 15.21 -12.90 4.53
CA LEU A 84 15.14 -11.59 5.16
C LEU A 84 16.33 -10.77 4.66
N TRP A 85 16.08 -9.97 3.64
CA TRP A 85 16.98 -8.91 3.26
C TRP A 85 16.50 -7.65 3.97
N ARG A 86 17.38 -7.04 4.75
CA ARG A 86 16.97 -5.91 5.57
C ARG A 86 17.69 -4.65 5.16
N PRO A 87 16.99 -3.77 4.41
CA PRO A 87 17.52 -2.44 4.15
C PRO A 87 17.62 -1.65 5.46
N ASN A 88 18.60 -0.77 5.51
CA ASN A 88 18.86 0.04 6.69
C ASN A 88 17.87 1.21 6.74
N LEU A 89 16.67 0.98 7.23
CA LEU A 89 15.63 1.98 7.38
C LEU A 89 15.56 2.46 8.83
N PRO A 90 15.14 3.72 9.06
CA PRO A 90 14.95 4.25 10.41
C PRO A 90 13.96 3.43 11.25
N ASP A 91 12.91 2.90 10.61
CA ASP A 91 11.95 2.02 11.25
C ASP A 91 12.07 0.63 10.64
N GLU A 92 12.58 -0.33 11.42
CA GLU A 92 12.75 -1.71 10.98
C GLU A 92 11.43 -2.38 10.59
N SER A 93 10.31 -1.94 11.19
CA SER A 93 8.99 -2.51 10.86
C SER A 93 8.59 -2.23 9.43
N ASP A 94 9.15 -1.21 8.79
CA ASP A 94 8.87 -0.88 7.40
C ASP A 94 9.72 -1.65 6.40
N ASN A 95 10.73 -2.39 6.88
CA ASN A 95 11.59 -3.18 6.00
C ASN A 95 10.81 -4.23 5.22
N HIS A 96 9.74 -4.78 5.81
CA HIS A 96 8.93 -5.79 5.13
C HIS A 96 8.24 -5.25 3.89
N LEU A 97 7.94 -3.94 3.85
CA LEU A 97 7.34 -3.31 2.66
C LEU A 97 8.31 -3.31 1.49
N ILE A 98 9.57 -2.96 1.75
CA ILE A 98 10.61 -2.99 0.72
C ILE A 98 10.87 -4.43 0.27
N GLU A 99 10.97 -5.37 1.22
CA GLU A 99 11.18 -6.78 0.92
C GLU A 99 10.08 -7.33 0.01
N LEU A 100 8.82 -6.99 0.33
CA LEU A 100 7.67 -7.39 -0.48
C LEU A 100 7.73 -6.79 -1.88
N ALA A 101 8.02 -5.50 -1.96
CA ALA A 101 8.10 -4.79 -3.24
C ALA A 101 9.17 -5.41 -4.15
N LEU A 102 10.33 -5.70 -3.59
CA LEU A 102 11.43 -6.30 -4.36
C LEU A 102 11.11 -7.73 -4.77
N ALA A 103 10.57 -8.53 -3.86
CA ALA A 103 10.25 -9.92 -4.15
C ALA A 103 9.16 -10.05 -5.22
N GLY A 104 8.19 -9.14 -5.23
CA GLY A 104 7.08 -9.16 -6.17
C GLY A 104 7.30 -8.34 -7.43
N GLY A 105 8.42 -7.64 -7.55
CA GLY A 105 8.71 -6.81 -8.70
C GLY A 105 7.81 -5.59 -8.81
N ALA A 106 7.48 -4.95 -7.67
CA ALA A 106 6.66 -3.76 -7.66
C ALA A 106 7.39 -2.56 -8.25
N GLU A 107 6.67 -1.73 -8.96
CA GLU A 107 7.17 -0.47 -9.48
C GLU A 107 7.03 0.66 -8.47
N TYR A 108 6.01 0.57 -7.62
CA TYR A 108 5.69 1.61 -6.63
C TYR A 108 5.46 1.02 -5.26
N LEU A 109 5.93 1.75 -4.26
CA LEU A 109 5.53 1.59 -2.86
C LEU A 109 4.84 2.89 -2.46
N LEU A 110 3.55 2.81 -2.13
CA LEU A 110 2.75 3.99 -1.80
C LEU A 110 2.58 4.09 -0.29
N THR A 111 2.96 5.23 0.24
CA THR A 111 2.91 5.51 1.68
C THR A 111 2.82 7.01 1.90
N TYR A 112 2.23 7.41 3.02
CA TYR A 112 2.29 8.81 3.45
C TYR A 112 3.57 9.13 4.21
N ASN A 113 4.32 8.10 4.63
CA ASN A 113 5.54 8.24 5.42
C ASN A 113 6.79 8.09 4.53
N VAL A 114 6.84 8.83 3.42
CA VAL A 114 7.95 8.72 2.46
C VAL A 114 9.31 8.95 3.13
N ARG A 115 9.37 9.83 4.13
CA ARG A 115 10.62 10.13 4.84
C ARG A 115 11.20 8.94 5.59
N ASP A 116 10.34 7.99 6.03
CA ASP A 116 10.78 6.81 6.77
C ASP A 116 11.56 5.84 5.86
N PHE A 117 11.48 6.03 4.55
CA PHE A 117 12.17 5.21 3.56
C PHE A 117 13.40 5.94 3.01
N ALA A 118 14.14 6.63 3.88
CA ALA A 118 15.30 7.42 3.48
C ALA A 118 16.29 6.60 2.64
N ASN A 119 16.57 7.07 1.43
CA ASN A 119 17.56 6.56 0.47
C ASN A 119 17.32 5.16 -0.15
N PRO A 120 16.16 4.47 -0.01
CA PRO A 120 16.00 3.19 -0.73
C PRO A 120 15.99 3.37 -2.25
N GLU A 121 15.56 4.53 -2.76
CA GLU A 121 15.55 4.81 -4.19
C GLU A 121 16.97 4.82 -4.79
N LEU A 122 17.98 5.15 -4.01
CA LEU A 122 19.37 5.10 -4.44
C LEU A 122 19.86 3.66 -4.59
N ARG A 123 19.33 2.74 -3.78
CA ARG A 123 19.67 1.32 -3.82
C ARG A 123 18.82 0.56 -4.83
N PHE A 124 17.59 1.00 -5.02
CA PHE A 124 16.61 0.31 -5.85
C PHE A 124 15.97 1.32 -6.81
N PRO A 125 16.70 1.72 -7.86
CA PRO A 125 16.26 2.79 -8.76
C PRO A 125 14.96 2.47 -9.51
N HIS A 126 14.57 1.20 -9.58
CA HIS A 126 13.34 0.80 -10.23
C HIS A 126 12.12 0.84 -9.32
N LEU A 127 12.32 0.99 -8.00
CA LEU A 127 11.25 1.10 -7.04
C LEU A 127 11.05 2.56 -6.66
N LYS A 128 9.87 3.08 -6.97
CA LYS A 128 9.51 4.46 -6.67
C LYS A 128 8.66 4.51 -5.41
N ILE A 129 9.08 5.29 -4.43
CA ILE A 129 8.33 5.48 -3.18
C ILE A 129 7.62 6.81 -3.28
N ARG A 130 6.28 6.77 -3.27
CA ARG A 130 5.46 7.96 -3.53
C ARG A 130 4.26 8.00 -2.59
N THR A 131 3.75 9.21 -2.37
CA THR A 131 2.43 9.39 -1.76
C THR A 131 1.35 9.11 -2.83
N PRO A 132 0.10 8.81 -2.41
CA PRO A 132 -0.98 8.64 -3.37
C PRO A 132 -1.15 9.81 -4.35
N PRO A 133 -1.11 11.10 -3.92
CA PRO A 133 -1.20 12.21 -4.88
C PRO A 133 -0.07 12.19 -5.92
N GLN A 134 1.15 11.91 -5.48
CA GLN A 134 2.30 11.85 -6.38
C GLN A 134 2.14 10.73 -7.39
N PHE A 135 1.71 9.56 -6.94
CA PHE A 135 1.47 8.41 -7.81
C PHE A 135 0.43 8.72 -8.88
N LEU A 136 -0.72 9.24 -8.47
CA LEU A 136 -1.80 9.56 -9.42
C LEU A 136 -1.37 10.58 -10.46
N ARG A 137 -0.56 11.56 -10.06
CA ARG A 137 -0.02 12.56 -10.97
C ARG A 137 0.92 11.92 -11.99
N GLU A 138 1.84 11.08 -11.55
CA GLU A 138 2.78 10.40 -12.42
C GLU A 138 2.09 9.48 -13.42
N VAL A 139 1.09 8.73 -12.96
CA VAL A 139 0.34 7.80 -13.82
C VAL A 139 -0.48 8.56 -14.86
N ARG A 140 -1.08 9.69 -14.47
CA ARG A 140 -1.84 10.54 -15.40
C ARG A 140 -0.93 11.11 -16.49
N ASP A 141 0.26 11.54 -16.10
CA ASP A 141 1.20 12.14 -17.05
C ASP A 141 1.72 11.11 -18.06
N LYS A 142 1.89 9.86 -17.65
CA LYS A 142 2.27 8.76 -18.55
C LYS A 142 1.19 8.42 -19.58
N CYS A 143 -0.07 8.67 -19.26
CA CYS A 143 -1.20 8.36 -20.15
C CYS A 143 -1.52 9.50 -21.12
N ARG A 144 -0.83 10.62 -21.01
CA ARG A 144 -1.00 11.72 -21.98
C ARG A 144 -0.22 11.43 -23.25
N PRO A 145 -0.87 11.54 -24.42
CA PRO A 145 -0.18 11.37 -25.70
C PRO A 145 0.85 12.48 -25.94
#